data_076a451528a3f9cafdc398fed206ecff
#
_entry.id   076a451528a3f9cafdc398fed206ecff
#
_cell.length_a   1.000
_cell.length_b   1.000
_cell.length_c   1.000
_cell.angle_alpha   90.00
_cell.angle_beta   90.00
_cell.angle_gamma   90.00
#
_symmetry.space_group_name_H-M   'P 1'
#
loop_
_entity.id
_entity.type
_entity.pdbx_description
1 polymer ?
#
loop_
_entity_poly.entity_id
_entity_poly.type
_entity_poly.pdbx_seq_one_letter_code
_entity_poly.pdbx_strand_id
1 'polypeptide(L)'
;SSRVLIYTENMQKRKTKKRSKRRIKNKKTIPLDIKSLGSDISKYPFVEIEWADIEGDAGWSSTKSLNKAKLPTCVSKGYLVSQKKGVTRIFTDYIKTKDKETFEDIGNTTIIPTSVIQSIRKIH
;
A
#
# COMPACT_ATOMS: atom_id res chain seq x y z
N SER A 1 14.44 -6.12 6.60
CA SER A 1 13.98 -5.68 6.82
C SER A 1 13.75 -4.50 6.32
N SER A 2 14.20 -3.86 6.49
CA SER A 2 13.91 -2.76 6.09
C SER A 2 13.88 -2.70 4.72
N ARG A 3 14.02 -3.60 4.13
CA ARG A 3 13.93 -3.53 2.86
C ARG A 3 12.64 -3.23 2.31
N VAL A 4 11.62 -2.98 2.95
CA VAL A 4 10.35 -2.65 2.44
C VAL A 4 10.52 -1.38 1.66
N LEU A 5 10.27 -1.39 0.43
CA LEU A 5 10.34 -0.24 -0.33
C LEU A 5 9.04 0.38 -0.38
N ILE A 6 8.85 1.49 0.13
CA ILE A 6 7.59 2.15 0.09
C ILE A 6 7.60 3.13 -1.01
N TYR A 7 6.84 2.90 -2.01
CA TYR A 7 6.73 3.79 -3.12
C TYR A 7 6.59 5.23 -2.77
N THR A 8 5.71 5.55 -1.93
CA THR A 8 5.50 6.92 -1.61
C THR A 8 6.63 7.47 -0.80
N GLU A 9 7.24 6.71 -0.01
CA GLU A 9 8.29 7.18 0.75
C GLU A 9 9.41 7.67 -0.07
N ASN A 10 9.74 7.06 -1.08
CA ASN A 10 10.78 7.52 -1.88
C ASN A 10 10.55 8.86 -2.40
N MET A 11 9.42 9.22 -2.64
CA MET A 11 9.19 10.48 -3.12
C MET A 11 9.40 11.47 -2.11
N GLN A 12 9.02 11.31 -0.98
CA GLN A 12 9.15 12.28 -0.03
C GLN A 12 10.52 12.45 0.38
N LYS A 13 11.25 11.53 0.39
CA LYS A 13 12.52 11.72 0.78
C LYS A 13 13.14 12.82 0.13
N ARG A 14 12.92 13.10 -0.97
CA ARG A 14 13.55 14.14 -1.56
C ARG A 14 13.19 15.42 -1.12
N LYS A 15 12.10 15.68 -0.96
CA LYS A 15 11.66 16.93 -0.60
C LYS A 15 11.73 17.24 0.73
N THR A 16 11.97 16.41 1.46
CA THR A 16 11.86 16.69 2.77
C THR A 16 12.82 17.55 3.14
N LYS A 17 13.58 17.79 2.77
CA LYS A 17 14.44 18.60 3.19
C LYS A 17 14.01 19.62 3.92
N LYS A 18 13.65 20.16 4.20
CA LYS A 18 13.33 21.13 5.00
C LYS A 18 12.20 21.88 4.87
N ARG A 19 11.95 22.40 4.13
CA ARG A 19 10.98 23.25 4.02
C ARG A 19 9.81 22.74 4.41
N SER A 20 9.74 21.66 4.54
CA SER A 20 8.57 21.08 4.82
C SER A 20 7.89 21.59 5.95
N LYS A 21 8.42 22.13 6.84
CA LYS A 21 7.75 22.59 7.90
C LYS A 21 6.67 23.45 7.56
N ARG A 22 6.77 24.37 6.82
CA ARG A 22 5.74 25.21 6.59
C ARG A 22 4.77 24.53 5.86
N ARG A 23 5.04 23.73 5.05
CA ARG A 23 4.11 23.14 4.34
C ARG A 23 3.36 22.30 5.17
N ILE A 24 3.74 21.97 6.27
CA ILE A 24 3.02 21.20 7.11
C ILE A 24 1.64 21.54 7.14
N LYS A 25 1.26 22.70 7.27
CA LYS A 25 -0.06 23.02 7.25
C LYS A 25 -0.69 22.58 6.08
N ASN A 26 -0.12 22.54 5.03
CA ASN A 26 -0.74 22.20 3.86
C ASN A 26 -1.04 20.81 3.95
N LYS A 27 -0.26 20.09 4.52
CA LYS A 27 -0.51 18.80 4.62
C LYS A 27 -1.74 18.53 5.22
N LYS A 28 -2.13 19.14 6.18
CA LYS A 28 -3.33 18.90 6.75
C LYS A 28 -4.40 19.04 5.85
N THR A 29 -4.35 19.81 4.98
CA THR A 29 -5.48 20.06 4.19
C THR A 29 -5.55 18.93 3.29
N ILE A 30 -4.53 18.30 2.94
CA ILE A 30 -4.60 17.22 2.08
C ILE A 30 -5.56 16.23 2.53
N PRO A 31 -5.60 15.86 3.70
CA PRO A 31 -6.47 14.86 4.17
C PRO A 31 -7.85 15.25 3.80
N LEU A 32 -8.12 16.46 3.88
CA LEU A 32 -9.40 16.88 3.58
C LEU A 32 -9.70 16.66 2.19
N ASP A 33 -8.82 16.78 1.35
CA ASP A 33 -9.14 16.61 0.00
C ASP A 33 -9.24 15.19 -0.38
N ILE A 34 -9.10 14.34 0.51
CA ILE A 34 -9.27 13.00 0.19
C ILE A 34 -10.44 12.80 -0.65
N LYS A 35 -11.53 13.37 -0.34
CA LYS A 35 -12.64 13.27 -1.11
C LYS A 35 -12.40 13.69 -2.48
N SER A 36 -11.94 14.76 -2.74
CA SER A 36 -11.84 15.23 -4.04
C SER A 36 -10.79 14.47 -4.78
N LEU A 37 -9.78 14.10 -4.15
CA LEU A 37 -8.78 13.48 -4.84
C LEU A 37 -9.19 12.10 -4.99
N GLY A 38 -9.95 11.60 -4.11
CA GLY A 38 -10.34 10.27 -4.13
C GLY A 38 -11.14 9.82 -5.31
N SER A 39 -11.72 10.67 -6.01
CA SER A 39 -12.53 10.22 -7.11
C SER A 39 -11.79 10.18 -8.44
N ASP A 40 -10.54 10.56 -8.48
CA ASP A 40 -9.83 10.57 -9.73
C ASP A 40 -8.87 9.40 -9.76
N ILE A 41 -9.16 8.39 -10.57
CA ILE A 41 -8.35 7.19 -10.60
C ILE A 41 -6.92 7.48 -11.02
N SER A 42 -6.67 8.51 -11.76
CA SER A 42 -5.32 8.77 -12.20
C SER A 42 -4.40 9.20 -11.05
N LYS A 43 -4.97 9.47 -9.89
CA LYS A 43 -4.15 9.88 -8.77
C LYS A 43 -3.65 8.67 -8.01
N TYR A 44 -4.10 7.47 -8.31
CA TYR A 44 -3.68 6.30 -7.60
C TYR A 44 -2.75 5.42 -8.43
N PRO A 45 -1.52 5.23 -8.01
CA PRO A 45 -0.60 4.42 -8.80
C PRO A 45 -1.00 2.95 -8.70
N PHE A 46 -0.82 2.21 -9.78
CA PHE A 46 -1.16 0.81 -9.78
C PHE A 46 0.14 0.10 -9.41
N VAL A 47 0.12 -0.67 -8.34
CA VAL A 47 1.33 -1.28 -7.82
C VAL A 47 1.22 -2.78 -7.68
N GLU A 48 2.38 -3.43 -7.60
CA GLU A 48 2.45 -4.84 -7.40
C GLU A 48 3.18 -4.97 -6.07
N ILE A 49 2.60 -5.71 -5.13
CA ILE A 49 3.17 -5.85 -3.81
C ILE A 49 3.51 -7.30 -3.53
N GLU A 50 4.73 -7.58 -3.08
CA GLU A 50 5.09 -8.93 -2.69
C GLU A 50 5.17 -8.89 -1.19
N TRP A 51 4.45 -9.76 -0.52
CA TRP A 51 4.41 -9.75 0.93
C TRP A 51 4.43 -11.16 1.50
N ALA A 52 4.87 -11.30 2.74
CA ALA A 52 4.99 -12.59 3.36
C ALA A 52 3.74 -12.87 4.18
N ASP A 53 3.13 -14.01 3.95
CA ASP A 53 1.90 -14.32 4.63
C ASP A 53 2.18 -15.20 5.84
N ILE A 54 1.28 -15.20 6.76
CA ILE A 54 1.40 -16.01 7.94
C ILE A 54 1.03 -17.41 7.56
N GLU A 55 1.72 -18.38 8.10
CA GLU A 55 1.37 -19.74 7.83
C GLU A 55 1.30 -20.52 9.09
N GLY A 56 0.30 -21.33 9.26
CA GLY A 56 0.14 -22.16 10.43
C GLY A 56 -0.14 -23.58 10.02
N ASP A 57 0.13 -24.52 10.92
CA ASP A 57 -0.13 -25.90 10.60
C ASP A 57 -0.57 -26.52 11.90
N ALA A 58 -1.72 -27.18 11.91
CA ALA A 58 -2.24 -27.78 13.12
C ALA A 58 -1.62 -29.14 13.42
N GLY A 59 -0.80 -29.65 12.54
CA GLY A 59 -0.23 -30.97 12.76
C GLY A 59 0.97 -30.93 13.67
N TRP A 60 1.61 -32.07 13.85
CA TRP A 60 2.76 -32.16 14.71
C TRP A 60 4.04 -32.00 13.88
N SER A 61 5.05 -31.40 14.48
CA SER A 61 6.25 -31.14 13.73
C SER A 61 7.38 -31.00 14.72
N SER A 62 8.61 -31.15 14.30
CA SER A 62 9.75 -31.03 15.22
C SER A 62 10.16 -29.57 15.22
N THR A 63 10.87 -29.14 16.25
CA THR A 63 11.31 -27.77 16.30
C THR A 63 12.31 -27.55 15.18
N LYS A 64 13.03 -28.59 14.77
CA LYS A 64 14.00 -28.45 13.73
C LYS A 64 13.27 -28.15 12.42
N SER A 65 12.17 -28.79 12.16
CA SER A 65 11.45 -28.56 10.92
C SER A 65 10.84 -27.18 10.98
N LEU A 66 10.35 -26.77 12.11
CA LEU A 66 9.77 -25.48 12.23
C LEU A 66 10.79 -24.38 11.97
N ASN A 67 12.00 -24.55 12.46
CA ASN A 67 13.02 -23.57 12.22
C ASN A 67 13.43 -23.44 10.76
N LYS A 68 13.15 -24.43 9.95
CA LYS A 68 13.50 -24.34 8.57
C LYS A 68 12.34 -23.86 7.72
N ALA A 69 11.15 -23.80 8.28
CA ALA A 69 9.98 -23.41 7.51
C ALA A 69 10.08 -21.96 7.13
N LYS A 70 9.58 -21.63 5.96
CA LYS A 70 9.59 -20.26 5.49
C LYS A 70 8.21 -19.79 5.17
N LEU A 71 8.00 -18.50 5.22
CA LEU A 71 6.70 -17.95 4.92
C LEU A 71 6.51 -17.87 3.41
N PRO A 72 5.32 -18.12 2.94
CA PRO A 72 5.06 -18.03 1.53
C PRO A 72 5.04 -16.58 1.10
N THR A 73 5.40 -16.30 -0.12
CA THR A 73 5.38 -14.95 -0.63
C THR A 73 4.13 -14.81 -1.49
N CYS A 74 3.33 -13.84 -1.18
CA CYS A 74 2.11 -13.60 -1.93
C CYS A 74 2.29 -12.36 -2.77
N VAL A 75 1.55 -12.28 -3.85
CA VAL A 75 1.64 -11.13 -4.73
C VAL A 75 0.26 -10.53 -4.87
N SER A 76 0.12 -9.23 -4.60
CA SER A 76 -1.15 -8.56 -4.74
C SER A 76 -0.94 -7.36 -5.63
N LYS A 77 -1.92 -7.02 -6.44
CA LYS A 77 -1.81 -5.87 -7.30
C LYS A 77 -3.03 -5.01 -7.10
N GLY A 78 -2.88 -3.73 -7.21
CA GLY A 78 -4.01 -2.85 -7.06
C GLY A 78 -3.58 -1.40 -7.05
N TYR A 79 -4.55 -0.52 -6.92
CA TYR A 79 -4.28 0.90 -6.89
C TYR A 79 -3.96 1.26 -5.45
N LEU A 80 -2.83 1.90 -5.26
CA LEU A 80 -2.38 2.23 -3.90
C LEU A 80 -3.10 3.44 -3.36
N VAL A 81 -3.73 3.29 -2.21
CA VAL A 81 -4.45 4.37 -1.59
C VAL A 81 -3.62 5.06 -0.53
N SER A 82 -2.98 4.31 0.32
CA SER A 82 -2.20 4.92 1.37
C SER A 82 -1.29 3.92 2.05
N GLN A 83 -0.26 4.43 2.68
CA GLN A 83 0.63 3.61 3.48
C GLN A 83 0.82 4.40 4.75
N LYS A 84 -0.10 4.31 5.67
CA LYS A 84 0.04 5.00 6.93
C LYS A 84 -0.47 4.21 8.09
N LYS A 85 -0.03 4.56 9.24
CA LYS A 85 -0.38 3.84 10.44
C LYS A 85 -0.09 2.37 10.36
N GLY A 86 1.02 2.02 9.73
CA GLY A 86 1.44 0.63 9.69
C GLY A 86 0.74 -0.28 8.70
N VAL A 87 -0.14 0.25 7.88
CA VAL A 87 -0.81 -0.59 6.91
C VAL A 87 -0.79 0.01 5.52
N THR A 88 -0.82 -0.83 4.54
CA THR A 88 -0.82 -0.43 3.14
C THR A 88 -2.17 -0.84 2.58
N ARG A 89 -2.89 0.10 1.97
CA ARG A 89 -4.23 -0.16 1.47
C ARG A 89 -4.28 -0.04 -0.04
N ILE A 90 -4.90 -1.01 -0.68
CA ILE A 90 -5.04 -1.00 -2.13
C ILE A 90 -6.45 -1.46 -2.51
N PHE A 91 -6.89 -1.17 -3.72
CA PHE A 91 -8.15 -1.68 -4.21
C PHE A 91 -7.95 -2.04 -5.68
N THR A 92 -8.77 -2.89 -6.22
CA THR A 92 -8.63 -3.26 -7.63
C THR A 92 -9.83 -2.86 -8.46
N ASP A 93 -11.02 -2.78 -7.89
CA ASP A 93 -12.20 -2.48 -8.68
C ASP A 93 -12.80 -1.15 -8.30
N TYR A 94 -13.45 -0.51 -9.25
CA TYR A 94 -14.12 0.73 -8.91
C TYR A 94 -15.28 0.95 -9.90
N ILE A 95 -16.25 1.74 -9.49
CA ILE A 95 -17.40 2.01 -10.31
C ILE A 95 -17.19 3.33 -10.98
N LYS A 96 -17.11 3.36 -12.28
CA LYS A 96 -16.86 4.59 -13.00
C LYS A 96 -18.07 5.51 -13.05
N THR A 97 -17.83 6.78 -13.10
CA THR A 97 -18.92 7.72 -13.17
C THR A 97 -18.98 8.03 -14.68
N LYS A 98 -19.81 8.96 -15.06
CA LYS A 98 -19.97 9.25 -16.44
C LYS A 98 -18.70 9.81 -16.93
N ASP A 99 -17.91 10.43 -16.06
CA ASP A 99 -16.71 11.06 -16.45
C ASP A 99 -15.73 9.93 -16.35
N LYS A 100 -15.16 9.43 -17.38
CA LYS A 100 -14.22 8.40 -17.31
C LYS A 100 -13.09 8.46 -16.35
N GLU A 101 -12.66 9.56 -15.99
CA GLU A 101 -11.54 9.64 -15.06
C GLU A 101 -11.93 9.58 -13.59
N THR A 102 -13.18 9.51 -13.27
CA THR A 102 -13.57 9.50 -11.87
C THR A 102 -14.34 8.24 -11.50
N PHE A 103 -14.51 7.98 -10.24
CA PHE A 103 -15.24 6.81 -9.80
C PHE A 103 -16.05 7.12 -8.56
N GLU A 104 -17.02 6.33 -8.25
CA GLU A 104 -17.84 6.51 -7.08
C GLU A 104 -17.44 5.66 -5.90
N ASP A 105 -17.32 4.40 -6.08
CA ASP A 105 -16.95 3.51 -5.01
C ASP A 105 -15.86 2.56 -5.44
N ILE A 106 -15.19 1.95 -4.50
CA ILE A 106 -14.13 1.02 -4.82
C ILE A 106 -14.49 -0.33 -4.24
N GLY A 107 -13.92 -1.37 -4.76
CA GLY A 107 -14.18 -2.72 -4.32
C GLY A 107 -12.95 -3.57 -4.38
N ASN A 108 -13.03 -4.75 -3.80
CA ASN A 108 -11.93 -5.67 -3.72
C ASN A 108 -10.76 -4.96 -3.10
N THR A 109 -10.93 -4.57 -1.87
CA THR A 109 -9.90 -3.83 -1.16
C THR A 109 -9.04 -4.79 -0.36
N THR A 110 -7.80 -4.43 -0.14
CA THR A 110 -6.90 -5.25 0.65
C THR A 110 -6.09 -4.34 1.56
N ILE A 111 -5.91 -4.77 2.78
CA ILE A 111 -5.13 -4.02 3.73
C ILE A 111 -4.02 -4.93 4.19
N ILE A 112 -2.78 -4.55 3.96
CA ILE A 112 -1.64 -5.39 4.28
C ILE A 112 -0.76 -4.69 5.30
N PRO A 113 -0.34 -5.36 6.37
CA PRO A 113 0.55 -4.74 7.33
C PRO A 113 1.82 -4.37 6.57
N THR A 114 2.24 -3.14 6.64
CA THR A 114 3.39 -2.72 5.87
C THR A 114 4.64 -3.49 6.26
N SER A 115 4.72 -3.94 7.50
CA SER A 115 5.90 -4.66 7.93
C SER A 115 6.12 -6.00 7.25
N VAL A 116 5.09 -6.59 6.64
CA VAL A 116 5.28 -7.87 5.97
C VAL A 116 5.51 -7.70 4.48
N ILE A 117 5.55 -6.48 3.98
CA ILE A 117 5.75 -6.24 2.58
C ILE A 117 7.22 -6.36 2.26
N GLN A 118 7.56 -7.18 1.29
CA GLN A 118 8.93 -7.38 0.88
C GLN A 118 9.31 -6.43 -0.25
N SER A 119 8.38 -6.10 -1.09
CA SER A 119 8.67 -5.13 -2.14
C SER A 119 7.35 -4.56 -2.69
N ILE A 120 7.42 -3.36 -3.21
CA ILE A 120 6.24 -2.75 -3.78
C ILE A 120 6.75 -1.93 -4.94
N ARG A 121 6.19 -2.08 -6.10
CA ARG A 121 6.64 -1.33 -7.25
C ARG A 121 5.47 -0.91 -8.13
N LYS A 122 5.62 0.20 -8.80
CA LYS A 122 4.57 0.70 -9.64
C LYS A 122 4.60 -0.09 -10.93
N ILE A 123 3.46 -0.47 -11.44
CA ILE A 123 3.41 -1.22 -12.69
C ILE A 123 2.33 -0.57 -13.54
N HIS A 124 2.27 -0.94 -14.75
CA HIS A 124 1.27 -0.32 -15.62
C HIS A 124 0.15 -1.25 -15.92
#